data_583fa32517b13ccd7061e75b222ef4e2
#
_entry.id   583fa32517b13ccd7061e75b222ef4e2
#
_cell.length_a   1.000
_cell.length_b   1.000
_cell.length_c   1.000
_cell.angle_alpha   90.00
_cell.angle_beta   90.00
_cell.angle_gamma   90.00
#
_symmetry.space_group_name_H-M   'P 1'
#
loop_
_entity.id
_entity.type
_entity.pdbx_description
1 polymer ?
#
loop_
_entity_poly.entity_id
_entity_poly.type
_entity_poly.pdbx_seq_one_letter_code
_entity_poly.pdbx_strand_id
1 'polypeptide(L)'
;MLETFGKIFKVIRESKKMSLKEVAAGDISVAQLSRFERGVNGITLDSFYCCLKNMAVSLEEFQYVYHNYIDSDDVLFSKKVADAYQENNVVKLQNILSSSEALTEQFPEKKNYKLIAQIFRLARRILNS
;
A
#
# COMPACT_ATOMS: atom_id res chain seq x y z
N MET A 1 4.64 -6.77 0.11
CA MET A 1 4.09 -6.78 -1.26
C MET A 1 3.05 -7.88 -1.45
N LEU A 2 3.39 -9.13 -1.19
CA LEU A 2 2.47 -10.25 -1.33
C LEU A 2 1.21 -10.11 -0.47
N GLU A 3 1.37 -9.75 0.79
CA GLU A 3 0.27 -9.52 1.71
C GLU A 3 -0.67 -8.41 1.22
N THR A 4 -0.09 -7.36 0.63
CA THR A 4 -0.84 -6.22 0.13
C THR A 4 -1.68 -6.59 -1.08
N PHE A 5 -1.11 -7.33 -2.03
CA PHE A 5 -1.86 -7.78 -3.22
C PHE A 5 -3.06 -8.66 -2.84
N GLY A 6 -2.84 -9.63 -1.97
CA GLY A 6 -3.90 -10.52 -1.52
C GLY A 6 -5.01 -9.78 -0.78
N LYS A 7 -4.64 -8.85 0.06
CA LYS A 7 -5.59 -8.03 0.82
C LYS A 7 -6.45 -7.16 -0.09
N ILE A 8 -5.84 -6.51 -1.07
CA ILE A 8 -6.56 -5.68 -2.05
C ILE A 8 -7.48 -6.53 -2.91
N PHE A 9 -6.99 -7.68 -3.34
CA PHE A 9 -7.78 -8.65 -4.10
C PHE A 9 -9.04 -9.03 -3.33
N LYS A 10 -8.90 -9.34 -2.05
CA LYS A 10 -10.03 -9.67 -1.17
C LYS A 10 -11.04 -8.53 -1.06
N VAL A 11 -10.55 -7.29 -0.89
CA VAL A 11 -11.40 -6.10 -0.81
C VAL A 11 -12.24 -5.96 -2.09
N ILE A 12 -11.61 -6.13 -3.25
CA ILE A 12 -12.31 -6.05 -4.53
C ILE A 12 -13.35 -7.16 -4.65
N ARG A 13 -12.96 -8.39 -4.32
CA ARG A 13 -13.87 -9.54 -4.38
C ARG A 13 -15.10 -9.32 -3.50
N GLU A 14 -14.90 -8.91 -2.27
CA GLU A 14 -15.98 -8.64 -1.32
C GLU A 14 -16.86 -7.48 -1.76
N SER A 15 -16.28 -6.45 -2.37
CA SER A 15 -17.05 -5.32 -2.90
C SER A 15 -18.00 -5.74 -4.01
N LYS A 16 -17.64 -6.78 -4.74
CA LYS A 16 -18.47 -7.36 -5.80
C LYS A 16 -19.41 -8.47 -5.29
N LYS A 17 -19.35 -8.75 -4.00
CA LYS A 17 -20.17 -9.79 -3.34
C LYS A 17 -20.00 -11.17 -3.97
N MET A 18 -18.76 -11.47 -4.37
CA MET A 18 -18.42 -12.76 -4.97
C MET A 18 -17.73 -13.66 -3.97
N SER A 19 -18.04 -14.97 -4.03
CA SER A 19 -17.37 -15.97 -3.21
C SER A 19 -16.01 -16.33 -3.81
N LEU A 20 -15.15 -16.95 -3.00
CA LEU A 20 -13.89 -17.50 -3.49
C LEU A 20 -14.09 -18.52 -4.63
N LYS A 21 -15.12 -19.35 -4.51
CA LYS A 21 -15.45 -20.36 -5.51
C LYS A 21 -15.85 -19.71 -6.84
N GLU A 22 -16.65 -18.66 -6.79
CA GLU A 22 -17.07 -17.93 -8.00
C GLU A 22 -15.89 -17.28 -8.70
N VAL A 23 -14.98 -16.69 -7.96
CA VAL A 23 -13.80 -16.03 -8.52
C VAL A 23 -12.80 -17.05 -9.02
N ALA A 24 -12.58 -18.15 -8.30
CA ALA A 24 -11.67 -19.21 -8.73
C ALA A 24 -12.14 -19.90 -10.01
N ALA A 25 -13.43 -20.17 -10.12
CA ALA A 25 -14.11 -20.71 -11.30
C ALA A 25 -13.38 -21.87 -12.00
N GLY A 26 -12.67 -22.69 -11.23
CA GLY A 26 -11.88 -23.81 -11.75
C GLY A 26 -10.50 -23.47 -12.27
N ASP A 27 -10.13 -22.20 -12.38
CA ASP A 27 -8.80 -21.75 -12.82
C ASP A 27 -7.74 -21.91 -11.74
N ILE A 28 -8.16 -21.88 -10.49
CA ILE A 28 -7.30 -22.05 -9.32
C ILE A 28 -8.13 -22.73 -8.22
N SER A 29 -7.49 -23.47 -7.31
CA SER A 29 -8.23 -24.04 -6.18
C SER A 29 -8.67 -22.94 -5.20
N VAL A 30 -9.82 -23.15 -4.57
CA VAL A 30 -10.34 -22.24 -3.54
C VAL A 30 -9.33 -22.08 -2.39
N ALA A 31 -8.66 -23.17 -2.01
CA ALA A 31 -7.65 -23.15 -0.96
C ALA A 31 -6.44 -22.28 -1.33
N GLN A 32 -5.95 -22.36 -2.57
CA GLN A 32 -4.85 -21.53 -3.05
C GLN A 32 -5.25 -20.05 -3.08
N LEU A 33 -6.45 -19.75 -3.58
CA LEU A 33 -6.94 -18.37 -3.64
C LEU A 33 -7.10 -17.80 -2.23
N SER A 34 -7.62 -18.58 -1.28
CA SER A 34 -7.74 -18.19 0.11
C SER A 34 -6.36 -17.86 0.73
N ARG A 35 -5.35 -18.70 0.48
CA ARG A 35 -3.99 -18.46 0.97
C ARG A 35 -3.37 -17.21 0.35
N PHE A 36 -3.65 -16.96 -0.92
CA PHE A 36 -3.20 -15.73 -1.58
C PHE A 36 -3.82 -14.49 -0.91
N GLU A 37 -5.11 -14.50 -0.66
CA GLU A 37 -5.79 -13.37 -0.01
C GLU A 37 -5.28 -13.11 1.40
N ARG A 38 -4.83 -14.15 2.10
CA ARG A 38 -4.25 -14.02 3.45
C ARG A 38 -2.76 -13.68 3.44
N GLY A 39 -2.15 -13.55 2.27
CA GLY A 39 -0.73 -13.24 2.14
C GLY A 39 0.21 -14.40 2.44
N VAL A 40 -0.31 -15.64 2.48
CA VAL A 40 0.49 -16.84 2.82
C VAL A 40 1.28 -17.31 1.61
N ASN A 41 0.67 -17.36 0.44
CA ASN A 41 1.29 -17.81 -0.81
C ASN A 41 0.95 -16.87 -1.95
N GLY A 42 1.88 -16.76 -2.92
CA GLY A 42 1.58 -16.13 -4.20
C GLY A 42 0.78 -17.05 -5.11
N ILE A 43 0.36 -16.51 -6.23
CA ILE A 43 -0.26 -17.26 -7.33
C ILE A 43 0.46 -16.88 -8.62
N THR A 44 0.30 -17.71 -9.65
CA THR A 44 0.88 -17.40 -10.96
C THR A 44 0.19 -16.18 -11.56
N LEU A 45 0.89 -15.50 -12.45
CA LEU A 45 0.34 -14.36 -13.17
C LEU A 45 -0.90 -14.76 -13.97
N ASP A 46 -0.87 -15.93 -14.59
CA ASP A 46 -2.00 -16.47 -15.35
C ASP A 46 -3.23 -16.66 -14.46
N SER A 47 -3.05 -17.28 -13.30
CA SER A 47 -4.15 -17.49 -12.33
C SER A 47 -4.71 -16.17 -11.83
N PHE A 48 -3.84 -15.21 -11.52
CA PHE A 48 -4.23 -13.86 -11.09
C PHE A 48 -5.07 -13.18 -12.16
N TYR A 49 -4.61 -13.21 -13.40
CA TYR A 49 -5.32 -12.59 -14.51
C TYR A 49 -6.69 -13.23 -14.75
N CYS A 50 -6.76 -14.58 -14.68
CA CYS A 50 -8.04 -15.30 -14.82
C CYS A 50 -9.01 -14.92 -13.71
N CYS A 51 -8.54 -14.80 -12.48
CA CYS A 51 -9.38 -14.40 -11.35
C CYS A 51 -9.92 -12.97 -11.51
N LEU A 52 -9.08 -12.04 -11.97
CA LEU A 52 -9.53 -10.67 -12.26
C LEU A 52 -10.61 -10.68 -13.34
N LYS A 53 -10.41 -11.45 -14.39
CA LYS A 53 -11.38 -11.60 -15.47
C LYS A 53 -12.70 -12.16 -14.95
N ASN A 54 -12.65 -13.15 -14.07
CA ASN A 54 -13.85 -13.75 -13.47
C ASN A 54 -14.63 -12.75 -12.61
N MET A 55 -13.95 -11.75 -12.06
CA MET A 55 -14.59 -10.65 -11.34
C MET A 55 -15.00 -9.48 -12.25
N ALA A 56 -14.73 -9.56 -13.53
CA ALA A 56 -14.90 -8.45 -14.48
C ALA A 56 -14.11 -7.21 -14.06
N VAL A 57 -12.90 -7.40 -13.54
CA VAL A 57 -11.98 -6.35 -13.11
C VAL A 57 -10.81 -6.30 -14.08
N SER A 58 -10.50 -5.14 -14.61
CA SER A 58 -9.32 -4.96 -15.45
C SER A 58 -8.06 -4.83 -14.56
N LEU A 59 -6.90 -5.08 -15.15
CA LEU A 59 -5.63 -4.85 -14.47
C LEU A 59 -5.48 -3.38 -14.05
N GLU A 60 -5.96 -2.47 -14.88
CA GLU A 60 -5.93 -1.03 -14.57
C GLU A 60 -6.78 -0.69 -13.35
N GLU A 61 -7.96 -1.28 -13.24
CA GLU A 61 -8.82 -1.10 -12.07
C GLU A 61 -8.15 -1.64 -10.80
N PHE A 62 -7.51 -2.80 -10.89
CA PHE A 62 -6.75 -3.35 -9.78
C PHE A 62 -5.61 -2.42 -9.36
N GLN A 63 -4.85 -1.90 -10.32
CA GLN A 63 -3.77 -0.96 -10.06
C GLN A 63 -4.28 0.33 -9.42
N TYR A 64 -5.43 0.82 -9.84
CA TYR A 64 -6.04 2.01 -9.26
C TYR A 64 -6.36 1.81 -7.77
N VAL A 65 -6.97 0.69 -7.42
CA VAL A 65 -7.28 0.36 -6.02
C VAL A 65 -5.98 0.17 -5.22
N TYR A 66 -5.00 -0.49 -5.79
CA TYR A 66 -3.69 -0.68 -5.18
C TYR A 66 -3.01 0.65 -4.85
N HIS A 67 -2.99 1.58 -5.80
CA HIS A 67 -2.39 2.91 -5.60
C HIS A 67 -3.12 3.71 -4.54
N ASN A 68 -4.44 3.67 -4.52
CA ASN A 68 -5.21 4.35 -3.48
C ASN A 68 -4.95 3.79 -2.09
N TYR A 69 -4.76 2.48 -1.97
CA TYR A 69 -4.41 1.86 -0.70
C TYR A 69 -3.04 2.33 -0.20
N ILE A 70 -2.06 2.43 -1.07
CA ILE A 70 -0.72 2.91 -0.74
C ILE A 70 -0.74 4.41 -0.43
N ASP A 71 -1.50 5.20 -1.17
CA ASP A 71 -1.64 6.64 -0.94
C ASP A 71 -2.25 6.93 0.45
N SER A 72 -3.08 6.04 0.98
CA SER A 72 -3.58 6.19 2.35
C SER A 72 -2.47 6.07 3.39
N ASP A 73 -1.43 5.30 3.15
CA ASP A 73 -0.23 5.24 4.00
C ASP A 73 0.55 6.56 3.95
N ASP A 74 0.65 7.18 2.77
CA ASP A 74 1.27 8.50 2.61
C ASP A 74 0.50 9.57 3.38
N VAL A 75 -0.83 9.51 3.36
CA VAL A 75 -1.68 10.43 4.13
C VAL A 75 -1.45 10.28 5.63
N LEU A 76 -1.38 9.05 6.14
CA LEU A 76 -1.08 8.77 7.55
C LEU A 76 0.29 9.30 7.94
N PHE A 77 1.28 9.12 7.08
CA PHE A 77 2.63 9.64 7.30
C PHE A 77 2.62 11.16 7.37
N SER A 78 1.96 11.85 6.44
CA SER A 78 1.83 13.30 6.41
C SER A 78 1.16 13.83 7.68
N LYS A 79 0.16 13.12 8.19
CA LYS A 79 -0.51 13.48 9.45
C LYS A 79 0.44 13.39 10.64
N LYS A 80 1.26 12.33 10.73
CA LYS A 80 2.25 12.19 11.80
C LYS A 80 3.24 13.36 11.79
N VAL A 81 3.65 13.78 10.61
CA VAL A 81 4.51 14.95 10.42
C VAL A 81 3.88 16.20 10.97
N ALA A 82 2.66 16.49 10.54
CA ALA A 82 1.93 17.69 10.94
C ALA A 82 1.72 17.73 12.46
N ASP A 83 1.34 16.61 13.06
CA ASP A 83 1.13 16.50 14.50
C ASP A 83 2.42 16.78 15.28
N ALA A 84 3.53 16.20 14.84
CA ALA A 84 4.83 16.41 15.48
C ALA A 84 5.30 17.86 15.37
N TYR A 85 5.01 18.52 14.25
CA TYR A 85 5.31 19.93 14.04
C TYR A 85 4.49 20.82 14.98
N GLN A 86 3.19 20.56 15.12
CA GLN A 86 2.31 21.31 16.01
C GLN A 86 2.70 21.15 17.48
N GLU A 87 3.14 19.97 17.88
CA GLU A 87 3.62 19.70 19.24
C GLU A 87 4.99 20.32 19.52
N ASN A 88 5.66 20.86 18.49
CA ASN A 88 7.00 21.42 18.58
C ASN A 88 8.03 20.40 19.12
N ASN A 89 7.81 19.13 18.79
CA ASN A 89 8.61 18.02 19.29
C ASN A 89 9.74 17.68 18.30
N VAL A 90 10.92 18.24 18.54
CA VAL A 90 12.11 18.08 17.68
C VAL A 90 12.55 16.63 17.57
N VAL A 91 12.52 15.89 18.70
CA VAL A 91 12.95 14.47 18.71
C VAL A 91 12.04 13.61 17.85
N LYS A 92 10.72 13.82 17.96
CA LYS A 92 9.72 13.09 17.17
C LYS A 92 9.87 13.40 15.67
N LEU A 93 10.10 14.66 15.32
CA LEU A 93 10.38 15.09 13.95
C LEU A 93 11.66 14.43 13.41
N GLN A 94 12.73 14.37 14.20
CA GLN A 94 13.98 13.73 13.80
C GLN A 94 13.80 12.23 13.57
N ASN A 95 13.04 11.56 14.43
CA ASN A 95 12.76 10.12 14.29
C ASN A 95 11.97 9.83 13.02
N ILE A 96 10.95 10.65 12.73
CA ILE A 96 10.14 10.49 11.52
C ILE A 96 11.00 10.77 10.27
N LEU A 97 11.86 11.77 10.31
CA LEU A 97 12.77 12.09 9.22
C LEU A 97 13.73 10.93 8.92
N SER A 98 14.32 10.34 9.94
CA SER A 98 15.20 9.18 9.78
C SER A 98 14.46 8.00 9.16
N SER A 99 13.24 7.73 9.59
CA SER A 99 12.40 6.68 9.03
C SER A 99 12.05 6.95 7.56
N SER A 100 11.75 8.20 7.20
CA SER A 100 11.42 8.57 5.83
C SER A 100 12.62 8.49 4.90
N GLU A 101 13.83 8.84 5.38
CA GLU A 101 15.05 8.70 4.60
C GLU A 101 15.36 7.23 4.32
N ALA A 102 15.19 6.36 5.31
CA ALA A 102 15.37 4.91 5.13
C ALA A 102 14.38 4.36 4.11
N LEU A 103 13.11 4.78 4.16
CA LEU A 103 12.09 4.39 3.19
C LEU A 103 12.40 4.90 1.78
N THR A 104 12.93 6.12 1.66
CA THR A 104 13.32 6.70 0.38
C THR A 104 14.49 5.94 -0.24
N GLU A 105 15.46 5.51 0.56
CA GLU A 105 16.57 4.68 0.09
C GLU A 105 16.10 3.30 -0.36
N GLN A 106 15.16 2.71 0.36
CA GLN A 106 14.60 1.40 0.05
C GLN A 106 13.66 1.43 -1.15
N PHE A 107 12.90 2.51 -1.33
CA PHE A 107 11.89 2.67 -2.39
C PHE A 107 12.06 4.00 -3.12
N PRO A 108 13.15 4.18 -3.89
CA PRO A 108 13.45 5.47 -4.53
C PRO A 108 12.42 5.91 -5.57
N GLU A 109 11.64 4.98 -6.11
CA GLU A 109 10.57 5.27 -7.06
C GLU A 109 9.34 5.93 -6.41
N LYS A 110 9.23 5.94 -5.09
CA LYS A 110 8.13 6.59 -4.38
C LYS A 110 8.48 8.05 -4.10
N LYS A 111 8.14 8.90 -5.06
CA LYS A 111 8.45 10.34 -5.04
C LYS A 111 7.89 11.07 -3.81
N ASN A 112 6.76 10.59 -3.26
CA ASN A 112 6.11 11.23 -2.12
C ASN A 112 6.96 11.18 -0.86
N TYR A 113 7.64 10.08 -0.58
CA TYR A 113 8.53 9.97 0.57
C TYR A 113 9.71 10.94 0.48
N LYS A 114 10.25 11.11 -0.73
CA LYS A 114 11.35 12.05 -0.96
C LYS A 114 10.91 13.50 -0.76
N LEU A 115 9.73 13.85 -1.27
CA LEU A 115 9.17 15.19 -1.10
C LEU A 115 8.88 15.49 0.37
N ILE A 116 8.28 14.55 1.09
CA ILE A 116 7.98 14.68 2.52
C ILE A 116 9.28 14.84 3.31
N ALA A 117 10.32 14.07 3.00
CA ALA A 117 11.63 14.20 3.63
C ALA A 117 12.24 15.60 3.42
N GLN A 118 12.08 16.19 2.23
CA GLN A 118 12.55 17.54 1.93
C GLN A 118 11.79 18.60 2.74
N ILE A 119 10.47 18.47 2.85
CA ILE A 119 9.64 19.35 3.67
C ILE A 119 10.08 19.29 5.13
N PHE A 120 10.42 18.11 5.61
CA PHE A 120 10.94 17.89 6.94
C PHE A 120 12.25 18.61 7.21
N ARG A 121 13.18 18.53 6.27
CA ARG A 121 14.47 19.20 6.39
C ARG A 121 14.29 20.70 6.50
N LEU A 122 13.35 21.27 5.75
CA LEU A 122 13.02 22.69 5.83
C LEU A 122 12.42 23.05 7.20
N ALA A 123 11.46 22.26 7.66
CA ALA A 123 10.84 22.46 8.97
C ALA A 123 11.87 22.38 10.10
N ARG A 124 12.80 21.43 10.02
CA ARG A 124 13.88 21.26 10.99
C ARG A 124 14.80 22.47 11.04
N ARG A 125 15.12 23.07 9.89
CA ARG A 125 15.93 24.28 9.83
C ARG A 125 15.23 25.44 10.53
N ILE A 126 13.94 25.59 10.32
CA ILE A 126 13.13 26.64 10.96
C ILE A 126 13.08 26.45 12.47
N LEU A 127 12.90 25.20 12.93
CA LEU A 127 12.83 24.89 14.37
C LEU A 127 14.17 25.06 15.08
N ASN A 128 15.29 24.88 14.39
CA ASN A 128 16.63 24.99 14.96
C ASN A 128 17.27 26.38 14.76
N SER A 129 16.59 27.28 14.10
CA SER A 129 17.00 28.70 13.99
C SER A 129 16.41 29.58 15.13
#